data_500dc8da9491bc36338783a4c6e879a8
#
_entry.id   500dc8da9491bc36338783a4c6e879a8
#
_cell.length_a   1.000
_cell.length_b   1.000
_cell.length_c   1.000
_cell.angle_alpha   90.00
_cell.angle_beta   90.00
_cell.angle_gamma   90.00
#
_symmetry.space_group_name_H-M   'P 1'
#
loop_
_entity.id
_entity.type
_entity.pdbx_description
1 polymer ?
#
loop_
_entity_poly.entity_id
_entity_poly.type
_entity_poly.pdbx_seq_one_letter_code
_entity_poly.pdbx_strand_id
1 'polypeptide(L)'
;MLPCGGPAGLRSAAAMSAALAVAWQRLRGAAWGSCAASLCRGLHTGPPRLQDPAGAAAKEAESHGVPDQSPLILQRNSMRWNGKTYEEIPIAHIKATYNNTHIQVVSFDNRPFARTSCGTEGFQNAKKATAIAAQTAAIAAATKARGKGVLHVRVMVKGLGPGRKAAIKGLTMGGLEVISITDNTPVPHNGCRPRKARRM
;
A
#
# COMPACT_ATOMS: atom_id res chain seq x y z
N MET A 1 -32.88 60.07 -9.44
CA MET A 1 -33.43 59.85 -8.07
C MET A 1 -33.06 58.44 -7.62
N LEU A 2 -32.11 58.34 -6.69
CA LEU A 2 -31.76 57.15 -5.89
C LEU A 2 -32.81 56.96 -4.81
N PRO A 3 -32.96 55.71 -4.25
CA PRO A 3 -32.20 55.47 -3.05
C PRO A 3 -31.61 54.07 -2.88
N CYS A 4 -30.56 54.10 -2.15
CA CYS A 4 -29.81 53.16 -1.35
C CYS A 4 -30.63 52.12 -0.57
N GLY A 5 -30.17 50.87 -0.61
CA GLY A 5 -30.51 49.85 0.38
C GLY A 5 -29.25 49.03 0.71
N GLY A 6 -28.75 49.26 1.92
CA GLY A 6 -27.50 48.73 2.40
C GLY A 6 -27.56 47.25 2.85
N PRO A 7 -26.40 46.62 3.13
CA PRO A 7 -26.30 45.19 3.47
C PRO A 7 -26.52 44.95 4.94
N ALA A 8 -27.40 44.01 5.26
CA ALA A 8 -27.62 43.53 6.61
C ALA A 8 -26.94 42.14 6.79
N GLY A 9 -25.91 42.14 7.63
CA GLY A 9 -25.78 41.21 8.74
C GLY A 9 -25.27 39.80 8.45
N LEU A 10 -23.96 39.63 8.21
CA LEU A 10 -23.21 38.41 8.54
C LEU A 10 -23.10 38.31 10.05
N ARG A 11 -23.95 37.53 10.68
CA ARG A 11 -23.73 37.09 12.05
C ARG A 11 -23.18 35.66 12.09
N SER A 12 -21.88 35.58 12.32
CA SER A 12 -21.16 34.72 13.23
C SER A 12 -21.77 33.33 13.54
N ALA A 13 -21.34 32.33 12.78
CA ALA A 13 -21.54 30.91 13.06
C ALA A 13 -20.36 30.28 13.83
N ALA A 14 -19.61 31.07 14.61
CA ALA A 14 -18.40 30.60 15.31
C ALA A 14 -18.57 30.30 16.80
N ALA A 15 -19.78 30.31 17.34
CA ALA A 15 -19.97 30.18 18.79
C ALA A 15 -20.63 28.88 19.30
N MET A 16 -20.87 27.87 18.46
CA MET A 16 -21.55 26.63 18.91
C MET A 16 -20.71 25.35 18.89
N SER A 17 -19.41 25.42 18.66
CA SER A 17 -18.56 24.20 18.64
C SER A 17 -17.79 23.92 19.92
N ALA A 18 -17.82 24.82 20.92
CA ALA A 18 -17.04 24.65 22.16
C ALA A 18 -17.78 23.90 23.28
N ALA A 19 -19.08 23.71 23.20
CA ALA A 19 -19.87 23.09 24.27
C ALA A 19 -19.97 21.55 24.20
N LEU A 20 -19.65 20.93 23.08
CA LEU A 20 -19.76 19.46 22.90
C LEU A 20 -18.47 18.68 23.20
N ALA A 21 -17.34 19.36 23.38
CA ALA A 21 -16.06 18.69 23.64
C ALA A 21 -15.84 18.33 25.12
N VAL A 22 -16.57 18.89 26.06
CA VAL A 22 -16.37 18.67 27.50
C VAL A 22 -17.19 17.50 28.07
N ALA A 23 -18.19 17.02 27.33
CA ALA A 23 -19.06 15.92 27.80
C ALA A 23 -18.45 14.51 27.58
N TRP A 24 -17.42 14.36 26.76
CA TRP A 24 -16.83 13.04 26.43
C TRP A 24 -15.67 12.60 27.32
N GLN A 25 -15.19 13.48 28.21
CA GLN A 25 -14.06 13.15 29.10
C GLN A 25 -14.49 12.58 30.49
N ARG A 26 -15.76 12.53 30.82
CA ARG A 26 -16.23 12.05 32.14
C ARG A 26 -16.69 10.59 32.21
N LEU A 27 -16.61 9.81 31.14
CA LEU A 27 -17.06 8.40 31.13
C LEU A 27 -15.93 7.36 31.02
N ARG A 28 -14.68 7.74 31.29
CA ARG A 28 -13.54 6.80 31.30
C ARG A 28 -12.92 6.60 32.67
N GLY A 29 -13.77 6.47 33.68
CA GLY A 29 -13.29 6.24 35.03
C GLY A 29 -14.25 5.37 35.83
N ALA A 30 -14.47 4.10 35.47
CA ALA A 30 -15.04 3.14 36.39
C ALA A 30 -14.62 1.70 36.00
N ALA A 31 -13.86 1.09 36.89
CA ALA A 31 -13.84 -0.30 37.24
C ALA A 31 -13.36 -1.33 36.17
N TRP A 32 -12.07 -1.59 36.16
CA TRP A 32 -11.59 -2.94 35.87
C TRP A 32 -11.29 -3.62 37.19
N GLY A 33 -12.25 -4.39 37.65
CA GLY A 33 -12.13 -5.30 38.76
C GLY A 33 -11.15 -6.41 38.45
N SER A 34 -10.20 -6.59 39.32
CA SER A 34 -9.34 -7.73 39.52
C SER A 34 -10.16 -9.02 39.50
N CYS A 35 -9.92 -9.88 38.51
CA CYS A 35 -10.30 -11.29 38.56
C CYS A 35 -9.07 -12.12 38.83
N ALA A 36 -9.12 -12.70 40.02
CA ALA A 36 -8.13 -13.57 40.63
C ALA A 36 -7.81 -14.81 39.79
N ALA A 37 -6.53 -15.17 39.82
CA ALA A 37 -5.94 -16.39 39.32
C ALA A 37 -6.69 -17.63 39.83
N SER A 38 -7.20 -18.44 38.91
CA SER A 38 -7.56 -19.83 39.17
C SER A 38 -6.56 -20.75 38.55
N LEU A 39 -5.88 -21.46 39.43
CA LEU A 39 -4.92 -22.55 39.17
C LEU A 39 -5.53 -23.64 38.29
N CYS A 40 -5.00 -23.86 37.12
CA CYS A 40 -5.09 -25.14 36.44
C CYS A 40 -3.68 -25.75 36.36
N ARG A 41 -3.34 -26.53 37.34
CA ARG A 41 -2.22 -27.50 37.28
C ARG A 41 -2.62 -28.61 36.31
N GLY A 42 -2.17 -28.56 35.08
CA GLY A 42 -2.12 -29.67 34.16
C GLY A 42 -0.79 -30.42 34.35
N LEU A 43 -0.83 -31.57 35.03
CA LEU A 43 0.27 -32.53 35.11
C LEU A 43 0.48 -33.13 33.70
N HIS A 44 1.51 -32.71 32.99
CA HIS A 44 2.07 -33.44 31.88
C HIS A 44 3.26 -34.25 32.36
N THR A 45 3.00 -35.51 32.74
CA THR A 45 4.03 -36.53 32.87
C THR A 45 4.35 -37.04 31.48
N GLY A 46 5.38 -36.44 30.83
CA GLY A 46 6.02 -37.01 29.65
C GLY A 46 7.07 -38.02 30.10
N PRO A 47 7.28 -39.16 29.39
CA PRO A 47 8.28 -40.16 29.73
C PRO A 47 9.68 -39.57 29.62
N PRO A 48 10.64 -40.00 30.50
CA PRO A 48 12.00 -39.54 30.45
C PRO A 48 12.69 -40.09 29.20
N ARG A 49 13.20 -39.17 28.38
CA ARG A 49 14.02 -39.52 27.21
C ARG A 49 15.38 -40.00 27.70
N LEU A 50 15.69 -41.29 27.50
CA LEU A 50 17.00 -41.88 27.70
C LEU A 50 18.05 -41.11 26.88
N GLN A 51 19.00 -40.52 27.55
CA GLN A 51 20.21 -39.97 26.95
C GLN A 51 21.20 -41.09 26.77
N ASP A 52 21.53 -41.45 25.56
CA ASP A 52 22.66 -42.31 25.25
C ASP A 52 23.93 -41.45 25.16
N PRO A 53 24.93 -41.71 25.98
CA PRO A 53 26.23 -41.08 25.84
C PRO A 53 27.14 -41.97 25.02
N ALA A 54 27.37 -41.74 23.76
CA ALA A 54 28.60 -42.16 23.10
C ALA A 54 28.65 -41.68 21.64
N GLY A 55 29.75 -41.08 21.26
CA GLY A 55 30.13 -40.94 19.88
C GLY A 55 30.43 -39.51 19.44
N ALA A 56 31.52 -38.96 19.96
CA ALA A 56 32.22 -37.89 19.29
C ALA A 56 32.70 -38.37 17.91
N ALA A 57 32.00 -37.98 16.88
CA ALA A 57 32.51 -37.96 15.52
C ALA A 57 32.12 -36.63 14.94
N ALA A 58 33.09 -35.75 14.81
CA ALA A 58 33.01 -34.52 14.03
C ALA A 58 32.62 -34.90 12.61
N LYS A 59 31.33 -34.75 12.28
CA LYS A 59 30.88 -34.63 10.90
C LYS A 59 30.86 -33.16 10.62
N GLU A 60 31.83 -32.72 9.83
CA GLU A 60 31.78 -31.49 9.09
C GLU A 60 30.40 -31.44 8.40
N ALA A 61 29.55 -30.55 8.89
CA ALA A 61 28.30 -30.21 8.20
C ALA A 61 28.71 -29.51 6.93
N GLU A 62 28.77 -30.26 5.83
CA GLU A 62 28.66 -29.68 4.51
C GLU A 62 27.38 -28.82 4.52
N SER A 63 27.58 -27.52 4.63
CA SER A 63 26.56 -26.54 4.35
C SER A 63 26.13 -26.80 2.90
N HIS A 64 25.00 -27.47 2.72
CA HIS A 64 24.30 -27.45 1.44
C HIS A 64 24.03 -26.00 1.14
N GLY A 65 24.95 -25.39 0.38
CA GLY A 65 24.83 -24.03 -0.09
C GLY A 65 23.52 -23.90 -0.82
N VAL A 66 22.63 -23.14 -0.23
CA VAL A 66 21.49 -22.57 -0.95
C VAL A 66 22.09 -21.97 -2.21
N PRO A 67 21.65 -22.35 -3.43
CA PRO A 67 22.23 -21.81 -4.65
C PRO A 67 22.19 -20.30 -4.55
N ASP A 68 23.38 -19.73 -4.50
CA ASP A 68 23.60 -18.33 -4.26
C ASP A 68 22.96 -17.51 -5.41
N GLN A 69 21.77 -16.97 -5.15
CA GLN A 69 21.10 -16.06 -6.09
C GLN A 69 21.79 -14.68 -6.13
N SER A 70 22.94 -14.58 -5.47
CA SER A 70 23.74 -13.37 -5.33
C SER A 70 24.12 -12.69 -6.65
N PRO A 71 24.46 -13.39 -7.78
CA PRO A 71 24.92 -12.68 -8.99
C PRO A 71 23.85 -11.77 -9.59
N LEU A 72 22.57 -12.16 -9.56
CA LEU A 72 21.49 -11.33 -10.09
C LEU A 72 21.21 -10.09 -9.23
N ILE A 73 21.33 -10.23 -7.91
CA ILE A 73 21.14 -9.11 -6.97
C ILE A 73 22.31 -8.13 -7.09
N LEU A 74 23.53 -8.65 -7.17
CA LEU A 74 24.73 -7.82 -7.36
C LEU A 74 24.71 -7.05 -8.68
N GLN A 75 24.31 -7.68 -9.78
CA GLN A 75 24.17 -7.02 -11.07
C GLN A 75 23.12 -5.90 -11.04
N ARG A 76 21.99 -6.09 -10.33
CA ARG A 76 20.95 -5.07 -10.18
C ARG A 76 21.45 -3.87 -9.41
N ASN A 77 22.26 -4.06 -8.37
CA ASN A 77 22.81 -2.98 -7.57
C ASN A 77 23.95 -2.21 -8.27
N SER A 78 24.62 -2.83 -9.24
CA SER A 78 25.67 -2.17 -10.02
C SER A 78 25.12 -1.23 -11.10
N MET A 79 23.89 -1.47 -11.59
CA MET A 79 23.27 -0.62 -12.60
C MET A 79 22.80 0.71 -11.99
N ARG A 80 23.06 1.80 -12.69
CA ARG A 80 22.62 3.14 -12.30
C ARG A 80 21.75 3.77 -13.38
N TRP A 81 20.64 4.36 -12.97
CA TRP A 81 19.70 5.11 -13.81
C TRP A 81 19.74 6.57 -13.41
N ASN A 82 20.26 7.45 -14.28
CA ASN A 82 20.50 8.86 -13.94
C ASN A 82 21.29 9.06 -12.62
N GLY A 83 22.30 8.22 -12.38
CA GLY A 83 23.11 8.28 -11.17
C GLY A 83 22.45 7.68 -9.90
N LYS A 84 21.19 7.26 -9.98
CA LYS A 84 20.45 6.63 -8.86
C LYS A 84 20.64 5.12 -8.89
N THR A 85 20.73 4.52 -7.72
CA THR A 85 20.72 3.07 -7.55
C THR A 85 19.30 2.53 -7.71
N TYR A 86 19.16 1.22 -7.93
CA TYR A 86 17.84 0.59 -8.08
C TYR A 86 16.90 0.88 -6.88
N GLU A 87 17.45 0.98 -5.67
CA GLU A 87 16.67 1.22 -4.45
C GLU A 87 16.13 2.65 -4.36
N GLU A 88 16.87 3.62 -4.88
CA GLU A 88 16.50 5.05 -4.89
C GLU A 88 15.49 5.43 -5.96
N ILE A 89 15.20 4.52 -6.89
CA ILE A 89 14.25 4.78 -7.96
C ILE A 89 12.84 4.89 -7.41
N PRO A 90 12.08 5.92 -7.79
CA PRO A 90 10.68 6.08 -7.44
C PRO A 90 9.82 4.87 -7.77
N ILE A 91 8.82 4.61 -6.93
CA ILE A 91 7.92 3.47 -7.06
C ILE A 91 6.56 3.96 -7.54
N ALA A 92 6.06 3.36 -8.61
CA ALA A 92 4.70 3.57 -9.09
C ALA A 92 3.80 2.42 -8.58
N HIS A 93 2.98 2.71 -7.58
CA HIS A 93 1.99 1.78 -7.06
C HIS A 93 0.74 1.81 -7.92
N ILE A 94 0.37 0.67 -8.50
CA ILE A 94 -0.86 0.46 -9.25
C ILE A 94 -1.77 -0.45 -8.45
N LYS A 95 -2.88 0.08 -7.93
CA LYS A 95 -3.93 -0.72 -7.29
C LYS A 95 -5.08 -0.91 -8.26
N ALA A 96 -5.11 -2.05 -8.93
CA ALA A 96 -6.16 -2.41 -9.87
C ALA A 96 -7.23 -3.25 -9.16
N THR A 97 -8.37 -2.66 -8.87
CA THR A 97 -9.56 -3.34 -8.37
C THR A 97 -10.55 -3.59 -9.51
N TYR A 98 -11.54 -4.45 -9.30
CA TYR A 98 -12.56 -4.72 -10.31
C TYR A 98 -13.41 -3.49 -10.69
N ASN A 99 -13.52 -2.49 -9.83
CA ASN A 99 -14.36 -1.30 -10.04
C ASN A 99 -13.58 0.00 -10.27
N ASN A 100 -12.27 0.04 -10.00
CA ASN A 100 -11.46 1.26 -10.14
C ASN A 100 -9.98 0.92 -10.20
N THR A 101 -9.19 1.82 -10.78
CA THR A 101 -7.73 1.74 -10.74
C THR A 101 -7.18 3.01 -10.09
N HIS A 102 -6.32 2.83 -9.09
CA HIS A 102 -5.61 3.90 -8.41
C HIS A 102 -4.13 3.81 -8.74
N ILE A 103 -3.52 4.94 -9.06
CA ILE A 103 -2.11 5.03 -9.40
C ILE A 103 -1.48 6.09 -8.51
N GLN A 104 -0.37 5.75 -7.89
CA GLN A 104 0.39 6.65 -7.04
C GLN A 104 1.87 6.47 -7.32
N VAL A 105 2.55 7.56 -7.63
CA VAL A 105 4.01 7.59 -7.79
C VAL A 105 4.61 8.19 -6.53
N VAL A 106 5.52 7.46 -5.90
CA VAL A 106 6.11 7.76 -4.60
C VAL A 106 7.62 7.72 -4.70
N SER A 107 8.32 8.60 -4.01
CA SER A 107 9.77 8.53 -3.83
C SER A 107 10.17 7.30 -3.01
N PHE A 108 11.46 6.97 -3.00
CA PHE A 108 12.01 5.97 -2.09
C PHE A 108 11.73 6.30 -0.60
N ASP A 109 11.67 7.59 -0.23
CA ASP A 109 11.31 8.09 1.12
C ASP A 109 9.80 8.08 1.41
N ASN A 110 8.99 7.42 0.56
CA ASN A 110 7.52 7.43 0.64
C ASN A 110 6.85 8.80 0.47
N ARG A 111 7.55 9.80 -0.07
CA ARG A 111 6.94 11.10 -0.41
C ARG A 111 6.15 10.98 -1.72
N PRO A 112 4.88 11.37 -1.76
CA PRO A 112 4.05 11.25 -2.97
C PRO A 112 4.40 12.32 -4.01
N PHE A 113 4.77 11.90 -5.20
CA PHE A 113 4.95 12.78 -6.35
C PHE A 113 3.64 13.04 -7.08
N ALA A 114 2.90 11.98 -7.41
CA ALA A 114 1.65 12.07 -8.12
C ALA A 114 0.65 11.03 -7.59
N ARG A 115 -0.61 11.41 -7.54
CA ARG A 115 -1.72 10.52 -7.22
C ARG A 115 -2.85 10.77 -8.20
N THR A 116 -3.32 9.69 -8.83
CA THR A 116 -4.45 9.72 -9.76
C THR A 116 -5.31 8.48 -9.59
N SER A 117 -6.54 8.57 -10.03
CA SER A 117 -7.48 7.45 -10.10
C SER A 117 -8.37 7.62 -11.31
N CYS A 118 -9.05 6.58 -11.76
CA CYS A 118 -10.00 6.74 -12.86
C CYS A 118 -11.12 7.74 -12.53
N GLY A 119 -11.46 7.90 -11.24
CA GLY A 119 -12.46 8.87 -10.82
C GLY A 119 -11.98 10.32 -10.87
N THR A 120 -10.70 10.60 -10.66
CA THR A 120 -10.13 11.96 -10.76
C THR A 120 -10.02 12.46 -12.19
N GLU A 121 -9.96 11.54 -13.15
CA GLU A 121 -9.88 11.84 -14.58
C GLU A 121 -11.28 11.92 -15.25
N GLY A 122 -12.33 12.08 -14.45
CA GLY A 122 -13.70 12.33 -14.93
C GLY A 122 -14.52 11.09 -15.24
N PHE A 123 -13.99 9.87 -15.08
CA PHE A 123 -14.79 8.65 -15.28
C PHE A 123 -15.70 8.42 -14.10
N GLN A 124 -16.97 8.12 -14.35
CA GLN A 124 -17.98 7.89 -13.32
C GLN A 124 -18.54 6.45 -13.41
N ASN A 125 -19.14 5.99 -12.31
CA ASN A 125 -19.85 4.71 -12.20
C ASN A 125 -19.04 3.51 -12.74
N ALA A 126 -19.64 2.65 -13.54
CA ALA A 126 -19.02 1.45 -14.10
C ALA A 126 -17.84 1.75 -15.05
N LYS A 127 -17.84 2.94 -15.69
CA LYS A 127 -16.77 3.35 -16.61
C LYS A 127 -15.39 3.43 -15.94
N LYS A 128 -15.31 3.60 -14.61
CA LYS A 128 -14.03 3.56 -13.84
C LYS A 128 -13.31 2.22 -13.92
N ALA A 129 -14.03 1.14 -14.19
CA ALA A 129 -13.47 -0.19 -14.26
C ALA A 129 -12.86 -0.52 -15.64
N THR A 130 -13.02 0.34 -16.63
CA THR A 130 -12.56 0.07 -17.99
C THR A 130 -11.03 0.22 -18.11
N ALA A 131 -10.45 -0.52 -19.05
CA ALA A 131 -9.03 -0.42 -19.36
C ALA A 131 -8.65 0.97 -19.89
N ILE A 132 -9.54 1.62 -20.63
CA ILE A 132 -9.34 2.98 -21.15
C ILE A 132 -9.20 3.97 -19.99
N ALA A 133 -10.10 3.92 -19.00
CA ALA A 133 -10.03 4.79 -17.83
C ALA A 133 -8.73 4.59 -17.04
N ALA A 134 -8.24 3.35 -16.92
CA ALA A 134 -6.98 3.06 -16.26
C ALA A 134 -5.78 3.61 -17.05
N GLN A 135 -5.83 3.55 -18.38
CA GLN A 135 -4.79 4.09 -19.25
C GLN A 135 -4.72 5.62 -19.16
N THR A 136 -5.85 6.32 -19.23
CA THR A 136 -5.89 7.79 -19.10
C THR A 136 -5.42 8.25 -17.72
N ALA A 137 -5.84 7.57 -16.65
CA ALA A 137 -5.37 7.86 -15.30
C ALA A 137 -3.84 7.66 -15.16
N ALA A 138 -3.28 6.66 -15.85
CA ALA A 138 -1.85 6.42 -15.85
C ALA A 138 -1.06 7.49 -16.62
N ILE A 139 -1.56 7.94 -17.76
CA ILE A 139 -0.97 9.03 -18.52
C ILE A 139 -0.97 10.31 -17.68
N ALA A 140 -2.08 10.64 -17.02
CA ALA A 140 -2.16 11.79 -16.14
C ALA A 140 -1.21 11.71 -14.94
N ALA A 141 -1.04 10.49 -14.34
CA ALA A 141 -0.05 10.26 -13.29
C ALA A 141 1.37 10.51 -13.78
N ALA A 142 1.69 9.97 -14.95
CA ALA A 142 3.01 10.09 -15.56
C ALA A 142 3.35 11.54 -15.88
N THR A 143 2.43 12.29 -16.47
CA THR A 143 2.60 13.71 -16.75
C THR A 143 2.89 14.52 -15.48
N LYS A 144 2.12 14.28 -14.40
CA LYS A 144 2.33 14.94 -13.09
C LYS A 144 3.68 14.54 -12.46
N ALA A 145 4.12 13.28 -12.62
CA ALA A 145 5.41 12.81 -12.11
C ALA A 145 6.59 13.38 -12.90
N ARG A 146 6.48 13.45 -14.22
CA ARG A 146 7.50 14.08 -15.09
C ARG A 146 7.69 15.55 -14.80
N GLY A 147 6.61 16.29 -14.52
CA GLY A 147 6.68 17.69 -14.08
C GLY A 147 7.47 17.88 -12.78
N LYS A 148 7.65 16.80 -11.98
CA LYS A 148 8.50 16.78 -10.78
C LYS A 148 9.88 16.15 -11.00
N GLY A 149 10.28 15.93 -12.25
CA GLY A 149 11.60 15.42 -12.62
C GLY A 149 11.76 13.89 -12.51
N VAL A 150 10.69 13.13 -12.41
CA VAL A 150 10.73 11.66 -12.41
C VAL A 150 10.79 11.16 -13.86
N LEU A 151 11.83 10.40 -14.23
CA LEU A 151 11.97 9.76 -15.53
C LEU A 151 11.82 8.24 -15.43
N HIS A 152 12.51 7.63 -14.48
CA HIS A 152 12.54 6.18 -14.28
C HIS A 152 11.65 5.78 -13.11
N VAL A 153 10.94 4.65 -13.23
CA VAL A 153 10.06 4.15 -12.18
C VAL A 153 10.13 2.62 -12.06
N ARG A 154 10.00 2.14 -10.82
CA ARG A 154 9.70 0.73 -10.53
C ARG A 154 8.20 0.59 -10.37
N VAL A 155 7.57 -0.30 -11.08
CA VAL A 155 6.12 -0.51 -11.01
C VAL A 155 5.80 -1.65 -10.03
N MET A 156 4.99 -1.35 -9.02
CA MET A 156 4.43 -2.34 -8.11
C MET A 156 2.92 -2.46 -8.34
N VAL A 157 2.50 -3.61 -8.84
CA VAL A 157 1.09 -3.88 -9.17
C VAL A 157 0.44 -4.65 -8.03
N LYS A 158 -0.76 -4.24 -7.64
CA LYS A 158 -1.58 -4.89 -6.63
C LYS A 158 -3.02 -5.06 -7.14
N GLY A 159 -3.53 -6.27 -7.09
CA GLY A 159 -4.90 -6.60 -7.49
C GLY A 159 -5.03 -7.16 -8.90
N LEU A 160 -6.18 -7.75 -9.17
CA LEU A 160 -6.49 -8.51 -10.40
C LEU A 160 -7.50 -7.79 -11.31
N GLY A 161 -7.68 -6.49 -11.14
CA GLY A 161 -8.64 -5.72 -11.94
C GLY A 161 -8.27 -5.59 -13.41
N PRO A 162 -9.25 -5.26 -14.27
CA PRO A 162 -9.06 -5.16 -15.73
C PRO A 162 -8.10 -4.03 -16.15
N GLY A 163 -7.90 -3.02 -15.30
CA GLY A 163 -7.00 -1.88 -15.57
C GLY A 163 -5.51 -2.17 -15.41
N ARG A 164 -5.11 -3.37 -14.96
CA ARG A 164 -3.73 -3.71 -14.62
C ARG A 164 -2.75 -3.50 -15.78
N LYS A 165 -2.99 -4.14 -16.93
CA LYS A 165 -2.14 -4.01 -18.12
C LYS A 165 -2.19 -2.61 -18.73
N ALA A 166 -3.41 -2.04 -18.78
CA ALA A 166 -3.63 -0.72 -19.36
C ALA A 166 -2.95 0.40 -18.58
N ALA A 167 -2.90 0.31 -17.23
CA ALA A 167 -2.20 1.27 -16.40
C ALA A 167 -0.68 1.24 -16.64
N ILE A 168 -0.06 0.05 -16.76
CA ILE A 168 1.37 -0.05 -17.05
C ILE A 168 1.67 0.58 -18.43
N LYS A 169 0.87 0.24 -19.45
CA LYS A 169 0.99 0.83 -20.78
C LYS A 169 0.80 2.35 -20.75
N GLY A 170 -0.14 2.84 -19.96
CA GLY A 170 -0.37 4.28 -19.81
C GLY A 170 0.81 5.04 -19.19
N LEU A 171 1.53 4.44 -18.24
CA LEU A 171 2.75 5.05 -17.67
C LEU A 171 3.85 5.21 -18.72
N THR A 172 4.07 4.20 -19.56
CA THR A 172 5.07 4.30 -20.65
C THR A 172 4.64 5.30 -21.70
N MET A 173 3.35 5.34 -22.08
CA MET A 173 2.82 6.34 -23.01
C MET A 173 2.93 7.77 -22.46
N GLY A 174 2.84 7.96 -21.14
CA GLY A 174 3.06 9.25 -20.47
C GLY A 174 4.54 9.65 -20.39
N GLY A 175 5.45 8.81 -20.94
CA GLY A 175 6.88 9.08 -21.05
C GLY A 175 7.69 8.75 -19.80
N LEU A 176 7.19 7.88 -18.92
CA LEU A 176 7.96 7.28 -17.84
C LEU A 176 8.62 5.99 -18.34
N GLU A 177 9.88 5.81 -18.00
CA GLU A 177 10.61 4.58 -18.29
C GLU A 177 10.43 3.57 -17.14
N VAL A 178 9.89 2.41 -17.48
CA VAL A 178 9.64 1.33 -16.53
C VAL A 178 10.84 0.39 -16.49
N ILE A 179 11.52 0.34 -15.33
CA ILE A 179 12.72 -0.49 -15.13
C ILE A 179 12.32 -1.90 -14.69
N SER A 180 11.37 -2.00 -13.77
CA SER A 180 10.91 -3.29 -13.25
C SER A 180 9.42 -3.30 -12.99
N ILE A 181 8.80 -4.46 -13.14
CA ILE A 181 7.40 -4.70 -12.83
C ILE A 181 7.35 -5.83 -11.80
N THR A 182 6.82 -5.52 -10.62
CA THR A 182 6.68 -6.48 -9.53
C THR A 182 5.21 -6.64 -9.18
N ASP A 183 4.75 -7.87 -9.03
CA ASP A 183 3.41 -8.15 -8.54
C ASP A 183 3.45 -8.32 -7.01
N ASN A 184 2.71 -7.48 -6.32
CA ASN A 184 2.56 -7.50 -4.87
C ASN A 184 1.10 -7.72 -4.47
N THR A 185 0.39 -8.57 -5.20
CA THR A 185 -0.99 -8.91 -4.88
C THR A 185 -1.01 -9.87 -3.69
N PRO A 186 -1.63 -9.50 -2.55
CA PRO A 186 -1.72 -10.38 -1.40
C PRO A 186 -2.65 -11.56 -1.70
N VAL A 187 -2.12 -12.77 -1.56
CA VAL A 187 -2.87 -14.01 -1.64
C VAL A 187 -3.02 -14.58 -0.22
N PRO A 188 -4.24 -14.72 0.31
CA PRO A 188 -4.44 -15.29 1.64
C PRO A 188 -4.10 -16.78 1.63
N HIS A 189 -3.34 -17.22 2.65
CA HIS A 189 -3.10 -18.62 2.91
C HIS A 189 -4.19 -19.13 3.86
N ASN A 190 -5.28 -19.67 3.31
CA ASN A 190 -6.43 -20.19 4.06
C ASN A 190 -7.01 -19.20 5.09
N GLY A 191 -7.12 -17.94 4.69
CA GLY A 191 -7.64 -16.84 5.52
C GLY A 191 -9.17 -16.76 5.53
N CYS A 192 -9.72 -15.67 6.07
CA CYS A 192 -11.14 -15.40 6.09
C CYS A 192 -11.76 -15.37 4.70
N ARG A 193 -13.02 -15.84 4.58
CA ARG A 193 -13.77 -15.78 3.32
C ARG A 193 -13.84 -14.33 2.81
N PRO A 194 -13.49 -14.07 1.53
CA PRO A 194 -13.56 -12.73 0.98
C PRO A 194 -15.02 -12.24 0.88
N ARG A 195 -15.19 -10.94 0.92
CA ARG A 195 -16.50 -10.32 0.72
C ARG A 195 -17.03 -10.67 -0.67
N LYS A 196 -18.37 -10.87 -0.77
CA LYS A 196 -19.07 -11.05 -2.05
C LYS A 196 -18.69 -9.94 -3.03
N ALA A 197 -18.31 -10.31 -4.25
CA ALA A 197 -17.98 -9.36 -5.29
C ALA A 197 -19.22 -8.48 -5.63
N ARG A 198 -18.99 -7.18 -5.79
CA ARG A 198 -20.03 -6.27 -6.25
C ARG A 198 -20.30 -6.52 -7.74
N ARG A 199 -21.56 -6.62 -8.12
CA ARG A 199 -21.96 -6.61 -9.53
C ARG A 199 -21.66 -5.23 -10.13
N MET A 200 -21.18 -5.23 -11.35
CA MET A 200 -20.95 -4.02 -12.17
C MET A 200 -22.11 -3.80 -13.12
#